data_58281882eac6e92056e9a914544f59e7
#
_entry.id   58281882eac6e92056e9a914544f59e7
#
_cell.length_a   1.000
_cell.length_b   1.000
_cell.length_c   1.000
_cell.angle_alpha   90.00
_cell.angle_beta   90.00
_cell.angle_gamma   90.00
#
_symmetry.space_group_name_H-M   'P 1'
#
loop_
_entity.id
_entity.type
_entity.pdbx_description
1 polymer ?
#
loop_
_entity_poly.entity_id
_entity_poly.type
_entity_poly.pdbx_seq_one_letter_code
_entity_poly.pdbx_strand_id
1 'polypeptide(L)'
;MKRFIPLLILYLLVFSGCGRDAAQLTVVTGIGVDGLPGEYQVAAEVIRRTGDSQSGQSTYLNGDGLTVTGSVNRMVSKTGRTLYCNHAQVLMVSRDTAEQGLHELLEELLRGNQYPISLRLAVCKDSAAKSIQAKPIVSELHSVELEDIIREGAKQCLTPDADICSFYQEVSAPGIEGVLPFFSLQENNGEQVCALLGTALFKGEQMLSVLDKMDSQTLMWMRGKTGGTLVTENAVFDVEKVEQKMNTTAEKGVLELSLTLKASDNEANKEELTKEAEAAMKTQCVSLLKRLQELQCDAVGFGNCLYRRNQSAWNQLESPWQEAFSKYPIEVRVNVEHMVWGRIWSEDGKQKLEENAYHEQ
;
A
#
# COMPACT_ATOMS: atom_id res chain seq x y z
N MET A 1 48.46 34.49 24.55
CA MET A 1 47.00 34.76 24.39
C MET A 1 46.66 35.32 23.00
N LYS A 2 47.39 36.24 22.39
CA LYS A 2 47.06 36.83 21.08
C LYS A 2 47.10 35.87 19.87
N ARG A 3 47.77 34.72 19.95
CA ARG A 3 47.88 33.71 18.86
C ARG A 3 46.69 32.76 18.75
N PHE A 4 45.80 32.66 19.75
CA PHE A 4 44.64 31.80 19.72
C PHE A 4 43.37 32.49 19.21
N ILE A 5 43.37 33.80 19.10
CA ILE A 5 42.23 34.61 18.62
C ILE A 5 41.87 34.25 17.17
N PRO A 6 42.83 34.14 16.20
CA PRO A 6 42.47 33.78 14.84
C PRO A 6 41.93 32.34 14.70
N LEU A 7 42.37 31.41 15.54
CA LEU A 7 41.87 30.03 15.58
C LEU A 7 40.43 29.96 16.12
N LEU A 8 40.11 30.80 17.11
CA LEU A 8 38.75 30.88 17.65
C LEU A 8 37.80 31.55 16.64
N ILE A 9 38.25 32.55 15.90
CA ILE A 9 37.46 33.20 14.83
C ILE A 9 37.24 32.22 13.68
N LEU A 10 38.25 31.42 13.27
CA LEU A 10 38.11 30.39 12.25
C LEU A 10 37.14 29.29 12.71
N TYR A 11 37.19 28.90 13.98
CA TYR A 11 36.27 27.93 14.57
C TYR A 11 34.82 28.44 14.56
N LEU A 12 34.60 29.72 14.91
CA LEU A 12 33.27 30.37 14.86
C LEU A 12 32.74 30.51 13.43
N LEU A 13 33.60 30.73 12.43
CA LEU A 13 33.19 30.81 11.02
C LEU A 13 32.79 29.44 10.44
N VAL A 14 33.37 28.34 10.91
CA VAL A 14 33.03 26.99 10.47
C VAL A 14 31.64 26.55 10.99
N PHE A 15 31.17 27.11 12.12
CA PHE A 15 29.86 26.84 12.69
C PHE A 15 28.74 27.77 12.23
N SER A 16 29.05 28.81 11.40
CA SER A 16 28.01 29.59 10.74
C SER A 16 27.40 28.76 9.57
N GLY A 17 26.81 27.62 9.90
CA GLY A 17 26.08 26.81 8.95
C GLY A 17 24.88 27.59 8.41
N CYS A 18 24.76 27.66 7.09
CA CYS A 18 23.63 28.25 6.37
C CYS A 18 22.40 27.31 6.56
N GLY A 19 21.87 27.24 7.79
CA GLY A 19 20.61 26.57 8.09
C GLY A 19 19.45 27.46 7.65
N ARG A 20 18.52 26.94 6.82
CA ARG A 20 17.23 27.61 6.61
C ARG A 20 16.53 27.74 7.95
N ASP A 21 16.05 28.93 8.26
CA ASP A 21 15.28 29.16 9.47
C ASP A 21 14.03 28.26 9.45
N ALA A 22 13.90 27.35 10.42
CA ALA A 22 12.79 26.44 10.56
C ALA A 22 11.45 27.17 10.67
N ALA A 23 11.46 28.45 11.11
CA ALA A 23 10.28 29.30 11.15
C ALA A 23 9.73 29.67 9.77
N GLN A 24 10.55 29.54 8.71
CA GLN A 24 10.17 29.85 7.32
C GLN A 24 9.66 28.62 6.56
N LEU A 25 9.66 27.44 7.17
CA LEU A 25 9.19 26.21 6.57
C LEU A 25 7.76 25.90 6.98
N THR A 26 6.98 25.40 6.02
CA THR A 26 5.67 24.81 6.25
C THR A 26 5.74 23.35 5.85
N VAL A 27 5.46 22.45 6.79
CA VAL A 27 5.55 21.00 6.55
C VAL A 27 4.33 20.53 5.79
N VAL A 28 4.57 19.84 4.67
CA VAL A 28 3.55 19.12 3.90
C VAL A 28 3.49 17.70 4.41
N THR A 29 2.29 17.21 4.70
CA THR A 29 2.04 15.86 5.24
C THR A 29 1.36 14.95 4.24
N GLY A 30 0.57 15.49 3.32
CA GLY A 30 -0.13 14.74 2.28
C GLY A 30 -0.28 15.54 0.99
N ILE A 31 -0.36 14.85 -0.13
CA ILE A 31 -0.43 15.44 -1.46
C ILE A 31 -1.50 14.72 -2.28
N GLY A 32 -2.42 15.46 -2.87
CA GLY A 32 -3.38 14.98 -3.87
C GLY A 32 -3.05 15.56 -5.24
N VAL A 33 -2.99 14.72 -6.27
CA VAL A 33 -2.63 15.09 -7.64
C VAL A 33 -3.74 14.68 -8.59
N ASP A 34 -4.36 15.67 -9.21
CA ASP A 34 -5.32 15.52 -10.30
C ASP A 34 -4.72 16.07 -11.60
N GLY A 35 -5.32 15.72 -12.73
CA GLY A 35 -4.96 16.24 -14.05
C GLY A 35 -3.87 15.41 -14.74
N LEU A 36 -3.37 15.96 -15.84
CA LEU A 36 -2.42 15.29 -16.75
C LEU A 36 -1.04 15.91 -16.65
N PRO A 37 0.01 15.23 -17.14
CA PRO A 37 1.32 15.83 -17.31
C PRO A 37 1.22 17.16 -18.06
N GLY A 38 1.77 18.22 -17.46
CA GLY A 38 1.69 19.58 -17.99
C GLY A 38 0.51 20.42 -17.46
N GLU A 39 -0.52 19.80 -16.86
CA GLU A 39 -1.73 20.48 -16.34
C GLU A 39 -2.15 19.91 -14.97
N TYR A 40 -1.18 19.68 -14.07
CA TYR A 40 -1.49 19.14 -12.76
C TYR A 40 -2.21 20.13 -11.86
N GLN A 41 -3.23 19.65 -11.16
CA GLN A 41 -3.89 20.30 -10.03
C GLN A 41 -3.47 19.58 -8.76
N VAL A 42 -2.84 20.30 -7.85
CA VAL A 42 -2.25 19.70 -6.65
C VAL A 42 -2.88 20.32 -5.41
N ALA A 43 -3.34 19.47 -4.50
CA ALA A 43 -3.70 19.84 -3.14
C ALA A 43 -2.63 19.33 -2.18
N ALA A 44 -2.22 20.17 -1.24
CA ALA A 44 -1.27 19.81 -0.19
C ALA A 44 -1.91 20.00 1.19
N GLU A 45 -1.88 18.97 2.02
CA GLU A 45 -2.16 19.10 3.45
C GLU A 45 -0.90 19.63 4.14
N VAL A 46 -1.03 20.71 4.90
CA VAL A 46 0.08 21.35 5.59
C VAL A 46 -0.22 21.58 7.06
N ILE A 47 0.80 21.46 7.90
CA ILE A 47 0.68 21.73 9.34
C ILE A 47 0.72 23.23 9.55
N ARG A 48 -0.35 23.77 10.13
CA ARG A 48 -0.43 25.15 10.60
C ARG A 48 0.02 25.21 12.06
N ARG A 49 1.10 25.95 12.31
CA ARG A 49 1.49 26.29 13.69
C ARG A 49 0.56 27.37 14.22
N THR A 50 -0.21 27.07 15.24
CA THR A 50 -1.05 28.02 15.99
C THR A 50 -0.41 28.24 17.35
N GLY A 51 0.29 29.39 17.53
CA GLY A 51 0.79 29.86 18.83
C GLY A 51 1.49 28.80 19.70
N ASP A 52 1.21 28.82 21.00
CA ASP A 52 1.79 27.89 22.02
C ASP A 52 1.16 26.48 22.06
N SER A 53 0.19 26.18 21.21
CA SER A 53 -0.42 24.84 21.19
C SER A 53 0.52 23.84 20.49
N GLN A 54 0.85 22.76 21.19
CA GLN A 54 1.65 21.64 20.67
C GLN A 54 0.90 20.81 19.59
N SER A 55 -0.40 20.99 19.44
CA SER A 55 -1.23 20.35 18.40
C SER A 55 -1.22 21.21 17.14
N GLY A 56 -0.65 20.70 16.05
CA GLY A 56 -0.68 21.34 14.73
C GLY A 56 -2.04 21.08 14.07
N GLN A 57 -2.84 22.12 13.83
CA GLN A 57 -4.02 22.00 12.97
C GLN A 57 -3.59 21.87 11.51
N SER A 58 -4.26 20.97 10.77
CA SER A 58 -4.06 20.90 9.32
C SER A 58 -4.79 22.04 8.60
N THR A 59 -4.23 22.42 7.47
CA THR A 59 -4.91 23.24 6.47
C THR A 59 -4.50 22.79 5.07
N TYR A 60 -5.26 23.18 4.07
CA TYR A 60 -5.05 22.72 2.71
C TYR A 60 -4.69 23.88 1.79
N LEU A 61 -3.74 23.63 0.91
CA LEU A 61 -3.29 24.56 -0.12
C LEU A 61 -3.50 23.90 -1.49
N ASN A 62 -4.02 24.67 -2.44
CA ASN A 62 -4.17 24.21 -3.81
C ASN A 62 -3.24 25.00 -4.73
N GLY A 63 -2.68 24.33 -5.71
CA GLY A 63 -1.84 24.92 -6.77
C GLY A 63 -2.02 24.15 -8.06
N ASP A 64 -1.62 24.80 -9.15
CA ASP A 64 -1.63 24.23 -10.49
C ASP A 64 -0.25 24.42 -11.13
N GLY A 65 0.11 23.57 -12.05
CA GLY A 65 1.40 23.70 -12.74
C GLY A 65 1.70 22.58 -13.73
N LEU A 66 2.84 22.74 -14.41
CA LEU A 66 3.32 21.76 -15.38
C LEU A 66 3.82 20.48 -14.70
N THR A 67 4.29 20.60 -13.45
CA THR A 67 4.82 19.52 -12.63
C THR A 67 4.24 19.61 -11.22
N VAL A 68 4.25 18.51 -10.47
CA VAL A 68 3.77 18.47 -9.08
C VAL A 68 4.62 19.37 -8.19
N THR A 69 5.95 19.28 -8.32
CA THR A 69 6.90 20.13 -7.60
C THR A 69 6.70 21.60 -7.93
N GLY A 70 6.50 21.92 -9.22
CA GLY A 70 6.20 23.27 -9.66
C GLY A 70 4.90 23.81 -9.07
N SER A 71 3.87 23.00 -9.00
CA SER A 71 2.59 23.33 -8.37
C SER A 71 2.74 23.61 -6.87
N VAL A 72 3.45 22.76 -6.15
CA VAL A 72 3.76 22.94 -4.73
C VAL A 72 4.58 24.21 -4.50
N ASN A 73 5.60 24.46 -5.31
CA ASN A 73 6.43 25.68 -5.19
C ASN A 73 5.63 26.97 -5.43
N ARG A 74 4.65 26.95 -6.33
CA ARG A 74 3.76 28.10 -6.56
C ARG A 74 2.87 28.43 -5.35
N MET A 75 2.58 27.47 -4.48
CA MET A 75 1.80 27.69 -3.25
C MET A 75 2.52 28.65 -2.27
N VAL A 76 3.83 28.84 -2.43
CA VAL A 76 4.61 29.84 -1.66
C VAL A 76 3.99 31.24 -1.79
N SER A 77 3.44 31.60 -2.96
CA SER A 77 2.76 32.87 -3.17
C SER A 77 1.54 33.09 -2.25
N LYS A 78 0.95 32.00 -1.75
CA LYS A 78 -0.21 32.04 -0.83
C LYS A 78 0.17 32.03 0.63
N THR A 79 1.38 31.54 0.96
CA THR A 79 1.80 31.35 2.36
C THR A 79 2.96 32.23 2.78
N GLY A 80 3.75 32.73 1.82
CA GLY A 80 5.02 33.40 2.08
C GLY A 80 6.10 32.48 2.69
N ARG A 81 5.87 31.15 2.69
CA ARG A 81 6.77 30.15 3.30
C ARG A 81 7.09 29.04 2.31
N THR A 82 8.29 28.49 2.39
CA THR A 82 8.68 27.32 1.60
C THR A 82 7.96 26.08 2.11
N LEU A 83 7.34 25.34 1.19
CA LEU A 83 6.70 24.05 1.49
C LEU A 83 7.76 22.95 1.53
N TYR A 84 7.79 22.20 2.61
CA TYR A 84 8.77 21.14 2.87
C TYR A 84 8.09 19.79 2.80
N CYS A 85 8.34 19.04 1.72
CA CYS A 85 7.65 17.80 1.40
C CYS A 85 8.36 16.54 1.91
N ASN A 86 9.56 16.64 2.51
CA ASN A 86 10.30 15.45 2.99
C ASN A 86 9.62 14.73 4.16
N HIS A 87 8.52 15.25 4.68
CA HIS A 87 7.68 14.61 5.68
C HIS A 87 6.31 14.22 5.14
N ALA A 88 6.09 14.31 3.84
CA ALA A 88 4.87 13.83 3.24
C ALA A 88 4.76 12.30 3.42
N GLN A 89 3.61 11.84 3.87
CA GLN A 89 3.35 10.44 4.21
C GLN A 89 2.61 9.73 3.09
N VAL A 90 1.70 10.43 2.42
CA VAL A 90 0.89 9.88 1.34
C VAL A 90 0.81 10.84 0.16
N LEU A 91 0.90 10.30 -1.04
CA LEU A 91 0.55 10.95 -2.30
C LEU A 91 -0.58 10.14 -2.94
N MET A 92 -1.70 10.82 -3.15
CA MET A 92 -2.84 10.25 -3.85
C MET A 92 -2.90 10.82 -5.27
N VAL A 93 -3.17 9.94 -6.23
CA VAL A 93 -3.47 10.34 -7.61
C VAL A 93 -4.93 10.01 -7.94
N SER A 94 -5.60 10.83 -8.73
CA SER A 94 -6.92 10.47 -9.21
C SER A 94 -6.86 9.29 -10.17
N ARG A 95 -7.97 8.57 -10.29
CA ARG A 95 -8.12 7.49 -11.26
C ARG A 95 -7.78 7.96 -12.67
N ASP A 96 -8.31 9.11 -13.09
CA ASP A 96 -8.07 9.65 -14.42
C ASP A 96 -6.58 9.90 -14.68
N THR A 97 -5.86 10.45 -13.69
CA THR A 97 -4.40 10.62 -13.76
C THR A 97 -3.69 9.28 -13.87
N ALA A 98 -4.08 8.29 -13.08
CA ALA A 98 -3.47 6.96 -13.10
C ALA A 98 -3.74 6.19 -14.40
N GLU A 99 -4.93 6.33 -15.00
CA GLU A 99 -5.30 5.73 -16.28
C GLU A 99 -4.54 6.35 -17.47
N GLN A 100 -4.10 7.60 -17.36
CA GLN A 100 -3.25 8.23 -18.39
C GLN A 100 -1.77 7.79 -18.27
N GLY A 101 -1.34 7.36 -17.09
CA GLY A 101 0.02 6.88 -16.80
C GLY A 101 0.76 7.76 -15.79
N LEU A 102 1.61 7.11 -15.03
CA LEU A 102 2.33 7.74 -13.92
C LEU A 102 3.82 7.99 -14.21
N HIS A 103 4.28 7.81 -15.47
CA HIS A 103 5.69 7.86 -15.84
C HIS A 103 6.35 9.18 -15.40
N GLU A 104 5.84 10.31 -15.90
CA GLU A 104 6.41 11.64 -15.63
C GLU A 104 6.34 12.00 -14.14
N LEU A 105 5.25 11.58 -13.47
CA LEU A 105 5.10 11.78 -12.04
C LEU A 105 6.15 11.00 -11.24
N LEU A 106 6.34 9.71 -11.54
CA LEU A 106 7.31 8.86 -10.86
C LEU A 106 8.74 9.35 -11.09
N GLU A 107 9.09 9.72 -12.34
CA GLU A 107 10.38 10.29 -12.63
C GLU A 107 10.64 11.60 -11.86
N GLU A 108 9.66 12.50 -11.79
CA GLU A 108 9.76 13.74 -11.04
C GLU A 108 10.00 13.48 -9.54
N LEU A 109 9.20 12.59 -8.94
CA LEU A 109 9.27 12.28 -7.51
C LEU A 109 10.61 11.61 -7.12
N LEU A 110 11.12 10.71 -7.98
CA LEU A 110 12.35 9.96 -7.70
C LEU A 110 13.62 10.76 -8.01
N ARG A 111 13.62 11.65 -9.01
CA ARG A 111 14.78 12.48 -9.34
C ARG A 111 15.03 13.60 -8.34
N GLY A 112 13.98 14.09 -7.69
CA GLY A 112 14.05 15.19 -6.74
C GLY A 112 14.27 14.70 -5.32
N ASN A 113 15.22 15.28 -4.58
CA ASN A 113 15.37 15.04 -3.14
C ASN A 113 14.31 15.78 -2.29
N GLN A 114 13.14 16.05 -2.85
CA GLN A 114 12.09 16.84 -2.19
C GLN A 114 11.03 15.97 -1.52
N TYR A 115 10.94 14.71 -1.93
CA TYR A 115 9.98 13.74 -1.41
C TYR A 115 10.71 12.57 -0.78
N PRO A 116 10.19 11.99 0.32
CA PRO A 116 10.77 10.77 0.88
C PRO A 116 10.51 9.58 -0.05
N ILE A 117 11.48 8.69 -0.20
CA ILE A 117 11.32 7.46 -0.99
C ILE A 117 10.26 6.52 -0.42
N SER A 118 9.96 6.65 0.87
CA SER A 118 8.94 5.91 1.60
C SER A 118 7.54 6.55 1.52
N LEU A 119 7.36 7.60 0.70
CA LEU A 119 6.07 8.24 0.46
C LEU A 119 5.08 7.23 -0.10
N ARG A 120 4.01 6.95 0.65
CA ARG A 120 2.97 6.01 0.22
C ARG A 120 2.28 6.55 -1.02
N LEU A 121 2.13 5.69 -2.03
CA LEU A 121 1.43 6.03 -3.27
C LEU A 121 0.09 5.30 -3.30
N ALA A 122 -0.98 6.02 -3.60
CA ALA A 122 -2.32 5.47 -3.68
C ALA A 122 -3.11 6.10 -4.82
N VAL A 123 -4.11 5.38 -5.32
CA VAL A 123 -5.07 5.87 -6.30
C VAL A 123 -6.41 6.10 -5.61
N CYS A 124 -7.10 7.18 -5.96
CA CYS A 124 -8.48 7.39 -5.55
C CYS A 124 -9.43 7.41 -6.75
N LYS A 125 -10.64 6.90 -6.55
CA LYS A 125 -11.68 6.84 -7.57
C LYS A 125 -12.06 8.22 -8.09
N ASP A 126 -12.09 9.18 -7.19
CA ASP A 126 -12.55 10.54 -7.41
C ASP A 126 -11.35 11.50 -7.50
N SER A 127 -11.59 12.80 -7.32
CA SER A 127 -10.51 13.80 -7.27
C SER A 127 -9.57 13.53 -6.08
N ALA A 128 -8.28 13.47 -6.36
CA ALA A 128 -7.24 13.30 -5.35
C ALA A 128 -7.17 14.52 -4.42
N ALA A 129 -7.38 15.71 -4.97
CA ALA A 129 -7.45 16.94 -4.18
C ALA A 129 -8.61 16.89 -3.17
N LYS A 130 -9.78 16.41 -3.55
CA LYS A 130 -10.90 16.22 -2.62
C LYS A 130 -10.64 15.10 -1.63
N SER A 131 -10.00 14.03 -2.07
CA SER A 131 -9.69 12.88 -1.20
C SER A 131 -8.70 13.26 -0.10
N ILE A 132 -7.65 14.06 -0.41
CA ILE A 132 -6.71 14.52 0.60
C ILE A 132 -7.33 15.56 1.56
N GLN A 133 -8.38 16.26 1.12
CA GLN A 133 -9.11 17.26 1.89
C GLN A 133 -10.31 16.68 2.66
N ALA A 134 -10.56 15.38 2.52
CA ALA A 134 -11.64 14.71 3.24
C ALA A 134 -11.40 14.78 4.75
N LYS A 135 -12.48 14.63 5.52
CA LYS A 135 -12.39 14.70 6.97
C LYS A 135 -11.78 13.44 7.55
N PRO A 136 -10.73 13.52 8.37
CA PRO A 136 -10.25 12.38 9.13
C PRO A 136 -11.27 11.95 10.18
N ILE A 137 -11.33 10.65 10.48
CA ILE A 137 -12.26 10.07 11.47
C ILE A 137 -11.60 10.02 12.85
N VAL A 138 -10.32 9.66 12.90
CA VAL A 138 -9.59 9.35 14.15
C VAL A 138 -8.42 10.29 14.37
N SER A 139 -7.71 10.68 13.32
CA SER A 139 -6.48 11.46 13.40
C SER A 139 -6.73 12.95 13.27
N GLU A 140 -5.78 13.80 13.75
CA GLU A 140 -5.82 15.25 13.51
C GLU A 140 -5.40 15.62 12.08
N LEU A 141 -4.54 14.81 11.47
CA LEU A 141 -4.04 14.96 10.09
C LEU A 141 -4.60 13.84 9.22
N HIS A 142 -5.23 14.20 8.11
CA HIS A 142 -5.84 13.20 7.24
C HIS A 142 -4.81 12.32 6.52
N SER A 143 -3.67 12.88 6.14
CA SER A 143 -2.57 12.12 5.53
C SER A 143 -1.99 11.05 6.46
N VAL A 144 -1.95 11.31 7.77
CA VAL A 144 -1.53 10.31 8.78
C VAL A 144 -2.54 9.17 8.83
N GLU A 145 -3.83 9.51 8.84
CA GLU A 145 -4.90 8.50 8.82
C GLU A 145 -4.88 7.65 7.55
N LEU A 146 -4.65 8.26 6.40
CA LEU A 146 -4.54 7.54 5.12
C LEU A 146 -3.33 6.59 5.11
N GLU A 147 -2.18 7.03 5.64
CA GLU A 147 -1.00 6.18 5.79
C GLU A 147 -1.27 5.00 6.72
N ASP A 148 -1.93 5.25 7.86
CA ASP A 148 -2.34 4.22 8.80
C ASP A 148 -3.33 3.22 8.17
N ILE A 149 -4.31 3.68 7.37
CA ILE A 149 -5.25 2.82 6.65
C ILE A 149 -4.50 1.91 5.65
N ILE A 150 -3.52 2.44 4.92
CA ILE A 150 -2.71 1.63 4.00
C ILE A 150 -1.93 0.58 4.78
N ARG A 151 -1.23 0.97 5.83
CA ARG A 151 -0.38 0.09 6.63
C ARG A 151 -1.18 -1.01 7.34
N GLU A 152 -2.28 -0.65 7.99
CA GLU A 152 -3.13 -1.62 8.68
C GLU A 152 -3.92 -2.48 7.67
N GLY A 153 -4.39 -1.88 6.56
CA GLY A 153 -5.01 -2.62 5.47
C GLY A 153 -4.07 -3.64 4.84
N ALA A 154 -2.79 -3.31 4.70
CA ALA A 154 -1.79 -4.26 4.19
C ALA A 154 -1.54 -5.44 5.14
N LYS A 155 -1.57 -5.21 6.46
CA LYS A 155 -1.49 -6.31 7.46
C LYS A 155 -2.68 -7.26 7.38
N GLN A 156 -3.82 -6.77 6.92
CA GLN A 156 -5.02 -7.57 6.68
C GLN A 156 -5.13 -8.07 5.23
N CYS A 157 -4.09 -7.89 4.43
CA CYS A 157 -4.05 -8.23 3.00
C CYS A 157 -5.14 -7.54 2.16
N LEU A 158 -5.77 -6.47 2.64
CA LEU A 158 -6.83 -5.75 1.92
C LEU A 158 -6.29 -4.85 0.80
N THR A 159 -4.97 -4.58 0.81
CA THR A 159 -4.29 -3.69 -0.13
C THR A 159 -2.78 -3.94 -0.09
N PRO A 160 -2.01 -3.57 -1.12
CA PRO A 160 -0.55 -3.55 -1.02
C PRO A 160 -0.07 -2.43 -0.08
N ASP A 161 1.07 -2.65 0.58
CA ASP A 161 1.84 -1.61 1.25
C ASP A 161 2.84 -1.02 0.25
N ALA A 162 2.37 -0.08 -0.57
CA ALA A 162 3.14 0.44 -1.68
C ALA A 162 3.63 1.88 -1.42
N ASP A 163 4.92 2.10 -1.56
CA ASP A 163 5.56 3.40 -1.67
C ASP A 163 6.05 3.68 -3.09
N ILE A 164 6.54 4.88 -3.34
CA ILE A 164 6.99 5.29 -4.68
C ILE A 164 8.09 4.36 -5.19
N CYS A 165 9.05 3.99 -4.33
CA CYS A 165 10.21 3.19 -4.71
C CYS A 165 9.80 1.75 -5.06
N SER A 166 8.99 1.12 -4.21
CA SER A 166 8.52 -0.25 -4.42
C SER A 166 7.63 -0.35 -5.67
N PHE A 167 6.73 0.61 -5.87
CA PHE A 167 5.89 0.65 -7.06
C PHE A 167 6.72 0.84 -8.35
N TYR A 168 7.66 1.79 -8.34
CA TYR A 168 8.56 1.99 -9.48
C TYR A 168 9.39 0.74 -9.82
N GLN A 169 9.86 0.04 -8.78
CA GLN A 169 10.58 -1.23 -8.96
C GLN A 169 9.70 -2.31 -9.60
N GLU A 170 8.43 -2.40 -9.20
CA GLU A 170 7.50 -3.35 -9.80
C GLU A 170 7.23 -3.04 -11.27
N VAL A 171 6.83 -1.81 -11.61
CA VAL A 171 6.49 -1.44 -12.99
C VAL A 171 7.69 -1.44 -13.93
N SER A 172 8.91 -1.29 -13.39
CA SER A 172 10.16 -1.34 -14.16
C SER A 172 10.71 -2.76 -14.31
N ALA A 173 10.23 -3.72 -13.52
CA ALA A 173 10.73 -5.09 -13.54
C ALA A 173 10.07 -5.91 -14.64
N PRO A 174 10.84 -6.72 -15.41
CA PRO A 174 10.26 -7.60 -16.41
C PRO A 174 9.32 -8.65 -15.80
N GLY A 175 8.14 -8.83 -16.39
CA GLY A 175 7.24 -9.94 -16.09
C GLY A 175 6.49 -9.85 -14.76
N ILE A 176 6.29 -8.64 -14.26
CA ILE A 176 5.38 -8.35 -13.16
C ILE A 176 4.72 -7.00 -13.40
N GLU A 177 3.49 -6.85 -12.97
CA GLU A 177 2.76 -5.60 -13.06
C GLU A 177 2.55 -4.98 -11.67
N GLY A 178 2.60 -3.64 -11.62
CA GLY A 178 2.48 -2.88 -10.39
C GLY A 178 1.07 -2.88 -9.81
N VAL A 179 0.98 -2.68 -8.50
CA VAL A 179 -0.30 -2.55 -7.79
C VAL A 179 -0.23 -1.45 -6.74
N LEU A 180 -1.34 -0.71 -6.57
CA LEU A 180 -1.45 0.36 -5.60
C LEU A 180 -2.74 0.25 -4.77
N PRO A 181 -2.78 0.79 -3.54
CA PRO A 181 -4.02 0.98 -2.79
C PRO A 181 -5.02 1.80 -3.58
N PHE A 182 -6.30 1.39 -3.52
CA PHE A 182 -7.40 2.09 -4.20
C PHE A 182 -8.44 2.57 -3.21
N PHE A 183 -8.69 3.89 -3.22
CA PHE A 183 -9.60 4.58 -2.32
C PHE A 183 -10.81 5.17 -3.04
N SER A 184 -11.84 5.53 -2.29
CA SER A 184 -12.92 6.42 -2.75
C SER A 184 -13.43 7.31 -1.62
N LEU A 185 -14.05 8.42 -2.01
CA LEU A 185 -14.83 9.23 -1.10
C LEU A 185 -16.16 8.53 -0.80
N GLN A 186 -16.52 8.51 0.47
CA GLN A 186 -17.77 7.95 0.96
C GLN A 186 -18.41 8.94 1.94
N GLU A 187 -19.71 8.91 2.04
CA GLU A 187 -20.44 9.69 3.04
C GLU A 187 -20.53 8.90 4.35
N ASN A 188 -20.11 9.50 5.44
CA ASN A 188 -20.23 8.97 6.77
C ASN A 188 -20.78 10.05 7.70
N ASN A 189 -22.00 9.87 8.20
CA ASN A 189 -22.69 10.82 9.08
C ASN A 189 -22.77 12.26 8.52
N GLY A 190 -22.98 12.41 7.20
CA GLY A 190 -23.06 13.71 6.52
C GLY A 190 -21.72 14.36 6.18
N GLU A 191 -20.60 13.67 6.43
CA GLU A 191 -19.25 14.13 6.10
C GLU A 191 -18.59 13.22 5.06
N GLN A 192 -17.77 13.81 4.20
CA GLN A 192 -16.98 13.06 3.23
C GLN A 192 -15.73 12.49 3.92
N VAL A 193 -15.59 11.17 3.90
CA VAL A 193 -14.43 10.43 4.40
C VAL A 193 -13.79 9.65 3.26
N CYS A 194 -12.50 9.38 3.37
CA CYS A 194 -11.77 8.58 2.38
C CYS A 194 -11.68 7.12 2.86
N ALA A 195 -12.17 6.18 2.08
CA ALA A 195 -12.23 4.77 2.45
C ALA A 195 -11.48 3.89 1.46
N LEU A 196 -10.72 2.91 1.98
CA LEU A 196 -10.06 1.89 1.20
C LEU A 196 -11.07 0.95 0.55
N LEU A 197 -11.02 0.78 -0.78
CA LEU A 197 -11.87 -0.12 -1.54
C LEU A 197 -11.20 -1.42 -1.96
N GLY A 198 -9.88 -1.43 -2.12
CA GLY A 198 -9.12 -2.58 -2.58
C GLY A 198 -7.82 -2.18 -3.25
N THR A 199 -7.54 -2.76 -4.43
CA THR A 199 -6.25 -2.63 -5.12
C THR A 199 -6.44 -2.19 -6.57
N ALA A 200 -5.73 -1.15 -6.99
CA ALA A 200 -5.58 -0.77 -8.39
C ALA A 200 -4.53 -1.65 -9.06
N LEU A 201 -4.87 -2.22 -10.21
CA LEU A 201 -3.97 -2.97 -11.09
C LEU A 201 -3.42 -2.04 -12.16
N PHE A 202 -2.15 -2.22 -12.47
CA PHE A 202 -1.46 -1.47 -13.52
C PHE A 202 -0.99 -2.41 -14.65
N LYS A 203 -0.80 -1.83 -15.82
CA LYS A 203 -0.06 -2.44 -16.94
C LYS A 203 1.05 -1.47 -17.32
N GLY A 204 2.28 -1.82 -16.99
CA GLY A 204 3.33 -0.82 -16.92
C GLY A 204 2.95 0.26 -15.91
N GLU A 205 3.00 1.53 -16.33
CA GLU A 205 2.70 2.68 -15.47
C GLU A 205 1.26 3.21 -15.63
N GLN A 206 0.42 2.54 -16.41
CA GLN A 206 -0.99 2.91 -16.61
C GLN A 206 -1.92 2.03 -15.79
N MET A 207 -2.84 2.67 -15.06
CA MET A 207 -3.88 1.94 -14.33
C MET A 207 -4.83 1.24 -15.32
N LEU A 208 -5.10 -0.04 -15.06
CA LEU A 208 -5.89 -0.90 -15.92
C LEU A 208 -7.28 -1.22 -15.33
N SER A 209 -7.31 -1.59 -14.05
CA SER A 209 -8.52 -2.11 -13.39
C SER A 209 -8.41 -2.00 -11.88
N VAL A 210 -9.48 -2.38 -11.18
CA VAL A 210 -9.55 -2.40 -9.72
C VAL A 210 -9.99 -3.78 -9.25
N LEU A 211 -9.33 -4.29 -8.23
CA LEU A 211 -9.77 -5.43 -7.44
C LEU A 211 -10.52 -4.93 -6.21
N ASP A 212 -11.61 -5.60 -5.86
CA ASP A 212 -12.27 -5.38 -4.58
C ASP A 212 -11.44 -5.94 -3.40
N LYS A 213 -11.95 -5.82 -2.18
CA LYS A 213 -11.23 -6.26 -0.98
C LYS A 213 -10.94 -7.77 -0.98
N MET A 214 -11.86 -8.60 -1.49
CA MET A 214 -11.70 -10.06 -1.51
C MET A 214 -10.65 -10.49 -2.54
N ASP A 215 -10.73 -9.98 -3.76
CA ASP A 215 -9.73 -10.22 -4.79
C ASP A 215 -8.36 -9.64 -4.40
N SER A 216 -8.34 -8.47 -3.74
CA SER A 216 -7.10 -7.87 -3.22
C SER A 216 -6.44 -8.77 -2.18
N GLN A 217 -7.21 -9.31 -1.25
CA GLN A 217 -6.72 -10.23 -0.23
C GLN A 217 -6.16 -11.50 -0.86
N THR A 218 -6.88 -12.06 -1.83
CA THR A 218 -6.41 -13.23 -2.58
C THR A 218 -5.10 -12.94 -3.31
N LEU A 219 -4.98 -11.77 -3.97
CA LEU A 219 -3.74 -11.35 -4.63
C LEU A 219 -2.58 -11.24 -3.63
N MET A 220 -2.81 -10.65 -2.46
CA MET A 220 -1.78 -10.52 -1.43
C MET A 220 -1.31 -11.89 -0.92
N TRP A 221 -2.22 -12.85 -0.71
CA TRP A 221 -1.85 -14.22 -0.37
C TRP A 221 -1.04 -14.91 -1.47
N MET A 222 -1.44 -14.73 -2.73
CA MET A 222 -0.68 -15.25 -3.88
C MET A 222 0.71 -14.62 -4.01
N ARG A 223 0.91 -13.41 -3.47
CA ARG A 223 2.22 -12.74 -3.34
C ARG A 223 2.96 -13.11 -2.05
N GLY A 224 2.45 -14.07 -1.27
CA GLY A 224 3.06 -14.55 -0.02
C GLY A 224 2.92 -13.58 1.15
N LYS A 225 1.95 -12.67 1.10
CA LYS A 225 1.63 -11.81 2.25
C LYS A 225 0.75 -12.58 3.23
N THR A 226 0.91 -12.27 4.50
CA THR A 226 0.24 -12.93 5.62
C THR A 226 -0.73 -11.98 6.30
N GLY A 227 -1.87 -12.49 6.72
CA GLY A 227 -2.94 -11.76 7.40
C GLY A 227 -4.28 -11.88 6.69
N GLY A 228 -5.29 -11.26 7.27
CA GLY A 228 -6.65 -11.30 6.76
C GLY A 228 -7.42 -12.55 7.14
N THR A 229 -8.60 -12.69 6.57
CA THR A 229 -9.59 -13.70 6.96
C THR A 229 -10.10 -14.45 5.75
N LEU A 230 -9.96 -15.78 5.77
CA LEU A 230 -10.56 -16.66 4.78
C LEU A 230 -11.95 -17.06 5.25
N VAL A 231 -12.97 -16.70 4.48
CA VAL A 231 -14.37 -17.06 4.75
C VAL A 231 -14.76 -18.19 3.83
N THR A 232 -15.34 -19.26 4.41
CA THR A 232 -15.89 -20.39 3.71
C THR A 232 -17.39 -20.51 4.01
N GLU A 233 -18.05 -21.54 3.52
CA GLU A 233 -19.48 -21.77 3.77
C GLU A 233 -19.76 -22.05 5.25
N ASN A 234 -18.89 -22.82 5.91
CA ASN A 234 -19.14 -23.33 7.27
C ASN A 234 -18.23 -22.72 8.33
N ALA A 235 -17.18 -21.95 7.94
CA ALA A 235 -16.20 -21.45 8.90
C ALA A 235 -15.54 -20.15 8.46
N VAL A 236 -14.92 -19.50 9.43
CA VAL A 236 -14.10 -18.30 9.26
C VAL A 236 -12.72 -18.59 9.86
N PHE A 237 -11.67 -18.31 9.07
CA PHE A 237 -10.30 -18.59 9.46
C PHE A 237 -9.46 -17.30 9.43
N ASP A 238 -8.76 -17.00 10.51
CA ASP A 238 -7.68 -16.00 10.46
C ASP A 238 -6.47 -16.64 9.79
N VAL A 239 -5.90 -15.94 8.79
CA VAL A 239 -4.71 -16.42 8.07
C VAL A 239 -3.47 -15.95 8.81
N GLU A 240 -2.92 -16.80 9.67
CA GLU A 240 -1.77 -16.46 10.50
C GLU A 240 -0.43 -16.54 9.78
N LYS A 241 -0.35 -17.39 8.72
CA LYS A 241 0.85 -17.50 7.89
C LYS A 241 0.52 -17.98 6.50
N VAL A 242 1.20 -17.39 5.52
CA VAL A 242 1.23 -17.85 4.13
C VAL A 242 2.69 -18.04 3.72
N GLU A 243 3.06 -19.24 3.33
CA GLU A 243 4.32 -19.51 2.62
C GLU A 243 4.04 -19.75 1.16
N GLN A 244 4.56 -18.87 0.31
CA GLN A 244 4.40 -18.95 -1.13
C GLN A 244 5.66 -19.53 -1.78
N LYS A 245 5.46 -20.56 -2.62
CA LYS A 245 6.51 -21.05 -3.53
C LYS A 245 6.00 -20.96 -4.95
N MET A 246 6.80 -20.35 -5.82
CA MET A 246 6.48 -20.23 -7.23
C MET A 246 7.57 -20.88 -8.06
N ASN A 247 7.18 -21.76 -8.97
CA ASN A 247 8.06 -22.38 -9.95
C ASN A 247 7.51 -22.12 -11.35
N THR A 248 8.38 -21.68 -12.25
CA THR A 248 8.01 -21.31 -13.63
C THR A 248 8.95 -21.94 -14.63
N THR A 249 8.40 -22.44 -15.74
CA THR A 249 9.11 -22.94 -16.91
C THR A 249 8.61 -22.18 -18.15
N ALA A 250 9.13 -22.46 -19.33
CA ALA A 250 8.57 -21.90 -20.56
C ALA A 250 7.11 -22.36 -20.82
N GLU A 251 6.71 -23.51 -20.29
CA GLU A 251 5.45 -24.17 -20.61
C GLU A 251 4.36 -23.92 -19.55
N LYS A 252 4.74 -23.82 -18.27
CA LYS A 252 3.77 -23.66 -17.16
C LYS A 252 4.36 -23.03 -15.92
N GLY A 253 3.48 -22.44 -15.13
CA GLY A 253 3.72 -21.99 -13.74
C GLY A 253 3.07 -22.90 -12.72
N VAL A 254 3.68 -23.03 -11.55
CA VAL A 254 3.10 -23.68 -10.39
C VAL A 254 3.19 -22.71 -9.20
N LEU A 255 2.05 -22.41 -8.62
CA LEU A 255 1.94 -21.63 -7.38
C LEU A 255 1.54 -22.56 -6.24
N GLU A 256 2.38 -22.68 -5.24
CA GLU A 256 2.12 -23.46 -4.03
C GLU A 256 1.97 -22.50 -2.85
N LEU A 257 0.85 -22.61 -2.14
CA LEU A 257 0.57 -21.88 -0.92
C LEU A 257 0.46 -22.87 0.24
N SER A 258 1.32 -22.71 1.24
CA SER A 258 1.25 -23.43 2.51
C SER A 258 0.72 -22.48 3.58
N LEU A 259 -0.36 -22.89 4.25
CA LEU A 259 -1.13 -22.03 5.14
C LEU A 259 -1.03 -22.50 6.60
N THR A 260 -0.93 -21.54 7.52
CA THR A 260 -1.29 -21.71 8.93
C THR A 260 -2.55 -20.91 9.18
N LEU A 261 -3.62 -21.59 9.58
CA LEU A 261 -4.93 -21.00 9.82
C LEU A 261 -5.31 -21.11 11.29
N LYS A 262 -6.01 -20.08 11.78
CA LYS A 262 -6.66 -20.14 13.09
C LYS A 262 -8.17 -20.14 12.90
N ALA A 263 -8.79 -21.23 13.38
CA ALA A 263 -10.25 -21.38 13.37
C ALA A 263 -10.83 -20.98 14.71
N SER A 264 -12.03 -20.39 14.67
CA SER A 264 -12.82 -20.11 15.88
C SER A 264 -13.65 -21.31 16.35
N ASP A 265 -13.74 -22.36 15.54
CA ASP A 265 -14.62 -23.49 15.73
C ASP A 265 -13.94 -24.71 16.40
N ASN A 266 -14.72 -25.75 16.69
CA ASN A 266 -14.33 -26.87 17.52
C ASN A 266 -13.43 -27.88 16.76
N GLU A 267 -12.42 -28.44 17.43
CA GLU A 267 -11.43 -29.39 16.88
C GLU A 267 -12.05 -30.68 16.29
N ALA A 268 -13.30 -30.97 16.60
CA ALA A 268 -13.99 -32.19 16.17
C ALA A 268 -14.09 -32.40 14.65
N ASN A 269 -14.07 -31.29 13.86
CA ASN A 269 -14.25 -31.33 12.40
C ASN A 269 -12.97 -30.90 11.64
N LYS A 270 -11.80 -31.04 12.24
CA LYS A 270 -10.53 -30.52 11.71
C LYS A 270 -10.26 -30.93 10.26
N GLU A 271 -10.44 -32.20 9.92
CA GLU A 271 -10.12 -32.72 8.57
C GLU A 271 -11.06 -32.13 7.51
N GLU A 272 -12.34 -31.98 7.83
CA GLU A 272 -13.35 -31.40 6.95
C GLU A 272 -13.09 -29.91 6.73
N LEU A 273 -12.87 -29.16 7.81
CA LEU A 273 -12.55 -27.73 7.75
C LEU A 273 -11.23 -27.46 7.04
N THR A 274 -10.23 -28.33 7.17
CA THR A 274 -8.97 -28.23 6.42
C THR A 274 -9.23 -28.35 4.92
N LYS A 275 -9.95 -29.35 4.49
CA LYS A 275 -10.29 -29.56 3.05
C LYS A 275 -11.14 -28.40 2.50
N GLU A 276 -12.07 -27.91 3.30
CA GLU A 276 -12.92 -26.78 2.93
C GLU A 276 -12.07 -25.50 2.73
N ALA A 277 -11.17 -25.19 3.66
CA ALA A 277 -10.26 -24.04 3.56
C ALA A 277 -9.33 -24.14 2.35
N GLU A 278 -8.73 -25.31 2.09
CA GLU A 278 -7.89 -25.56 0.92
C GLU A 278 -8.67 -25.37 -0.40
N ALA A 279 -9.87 -25.91 -0.48
CA ALA A 279 -10.74 -25.80 -1.65
C ALA A 279 -11.20 -24.36 -1.89
N ALA A 280 -11.59 -23.63 -0.85
CA ALA A 280 -11.99 -22.24 -0.93
C ALA A 280 -10.85 -21.33 -1.39
N MET A 281 -9.69 -21.43 -0.75
CA MET A 281 -8.49 -20.65 -1.13
C MET A 281 -8.08 -20.95 -2.57
N LYS A 282 -8.04 -22.23 -2.96
CA LYS A 282 -7.71 -22.62 -4.33
C LYS A 282 -8.69 -22.05 -5.35
N THR A 283 -9.99 -22.12 -5.05
CA THR A 283 -11.04 -21.56 -5.93
C THR A 283 -10.88 -20.07 -6.11
N GLN A 284 -10.65 -19.31 -5.04
CA GLN A 284 -10.41 -17.87 -5.09
C GLN A 284 -9.16 -17.55 -5.94
N CYS A 285 -8.05 -18.24 -5.71
CA CYS A 285 -6.82 -18.06 -6.47
C CYS A 285 -7.02 -18.33 -7.97
N VAL A 286 -7.70 -19.44 -8.33
CA VAL A 286 -7.96 -19.79 -9.74
C VAL A 286 -8.89 -18.78 -10.40
N SER A 287 -9.92 -18.33 -9.70
CA SER A 287 -10.84 -17.29 -10.22
C SER A 287 -10.10 -15.97 -10.49
N LEU A 288 -9.29 -15.53 -9.54
CA LEU A 288 -8.51 -14.31 -9.70
C LEU A 288 -7.47 -14.45 -10.82
N LEU A 289 -6.76 -15.57 -10.91
CA LEU A 289 -5.79 -15.81 -11.99
C LEU A 289 -6.44 -15.71 -13.37
N LYS A 290 -7.62 -16.30 -13.53
CA LYS A 290 -8.35 -16.23 -14.81
C LYS A 290 -8.66 -14.78 -15.16
N ARG A 291 -9.13 -13.97 -14.20
CA ARG A 291 -9.38 -12.54 -14.39
C ARG A 291 -8.09 -11.78 -14.76
N LEU A 292 -6.98 -12.04 -14.07
CA LEU A 292 -5.68 -11.42 -14.36
C LEU A 292 -5.18 -11.79 -15.76
N GLN A 293 -5.38 -13.05 -16.20
CA GLN A 293 -5.04 -13.52 -17.54
C GLN A 293 -5.90 -12.86 -18.62
N GLU A 294 -7.20 -12.70 -18.39
CA GLU A 294 -8.11 -11.96 -19.27
C GLU A 294 -7.68 -10.48 -19.43
N LEU A 295 -7.18 -9.89 -18.35
CA LEU A 295 -6.62 -8.53 -18.35
C LEU A 295 -5.18 -8.44 -18.89
N GLN A 296 -4.53 -9.56 -19.16
CA GLN A 296 -3.10 -9.62 -19.52
C GLN A 296 -2.20 -8.92 -18.50
N CYS A 297 -2.52 -9.05 -17.21
CA CYS A 297 -1.90 -8.36 -16.09
C CYS A 297 -1.33 -9.37 -15.09
N ASP A 298 -0.04 -9.64 -15.18
CA ASP A 298 0.65 -10.52 -14.22
C ASP A 298 0.98 -9.79 -12.91
N ALA A 299 -0.05 -9.46 -12.16
CA ALA A 299 0.12 -8.83 -10.86
C ALA A 299 0.70 -9.77 -9.78
N VAL A 300 0.81 -11.07 -10.05
CA VAL A 300 1.41 -12.06 -9.13
C VAL A 300 2.92 -12.16 -9.32
N GLY A 301 3.41 -12.02 -10.58
CA GLY A 301 4.83 -12.01 -10.92
C GLY A 301 5.38 -13.36 -11.40
N PHE A 302 4.57 -14.16 -12.09
CA PHE A 302 5.04 -15.41 -12.73
C PHE A 302 6.14 -15.14 -13.74
N GLY A 303 5.98 -14.11 -14.56
CA GLY A 303 7.00 -13.72 -15.53
C GLY A 303 8.29 -13.25 -14.87
N ASN A 304 8.20 -12.52 -13.78
CA ASN A 304 9.39 -12.09 -13.05
C ASN A 304 10.13 -13.29 -12.42
N CYS A 305 9.38 -14.27 -11.94
CA CYS A 305 9.96 -15.54 -11.48
C CYS A 305 10.68 -16.26 -12.63
N LEU A 306 10.07 -16.33 -13.83
CA LEU A 306 10.67 -16.93 -15.03
C LEU A 306 11.93 -16.17 -15.46
N TYR A 307 11.83 -14.84 -15.56
CA TYR A 307 12.95 -13.95 -15.92
C TYR A 307 14.16 -14.16 -15.00
N ARG A 308 13.92 -14.19 -13.69
CA ARG A 308 15.00 -14.30 -12.69
C ARG A 308 15.62 -15.69 -12.58
N ARG A 309 14.84 -16.75 -12.80
CA ARG A 309 15.30 -18.15 -12.60
C ARG A 309 15.70 -18.86 -13.87
N ASN A 310 15.13 -18.48 -15.02
CA ASN A 310 15.37 -19.13 -16.31
C ASN A 310 15.37 -18.11 -17.45
N GLN A 311 16.43 -17.31 -17.50
CA GLN A 311 16.59 -16.28 -18.52
C GLN A 311 16.62 -16.85 -19.94
N SER A 312 17.09 -18.10 -20.14
CA SER A 312 17.06 -18.75 -21.44
C SER A 312 15.63 -18.98 -21.92
N ALA A 313 14.74 -19.47 -21.04
CA ALA A 313 13.34 -19.64 -21.36
C ALA A 313 12.63 -18.29 -21.58
N TRP A 314 12.96 -17.29 -20.80
CA TRP A 314 12.43 -15.92 -20.97
C TRP A 314 12.79 -15.35 -22.35
N ASN A 315 14.04 -15.48 -22.78
CA ASN A 315 14.52 -14.97 -24.06
C ASN A 315 13.97 -15.74 -25.27
N GLN A 316 13.37 -16.90 -25.07
CA GLN A 316 12.74 -17.74 -26.11
C GLN A 316 11.24 -17.45 -26.26
N LEU A 317 10.67 -16.54 -25.47
CA LEU A 317 9.28 -16.14 -25.64
C LEU A 317 9.08 -15.47 -27.01
N GLU A 318 8.16 -15.98 -27.79
CA GLU A 318 7.82 -15.45 -29.12
C GLU A 318 7.02 -14.15 -29.07
N SER A 319 6.34 -13.90 -27.94
CA SER A 319 5.48 -12.73 -27.70
C SER A 319 5.89 -12.02 -26.42
N PRO A 320 5.55 -10.71 -26.25
CA PRO A 320 5.64 -10.05 -24.97
C PRO A 320 4.95 -10.84 -23.85
N TRP A 321 5.51 -10.77 -22.65
CA TRP A 321 5.01 -11.59 -21.52
C TRP A 321 3.53 -11.42 -21.26
N GLN A 322 2.99 -10.20 -21.37
CA GLN A 322 1.57 -9.92 -21.14
C GLN A 322 0.66 -10.75 -22.04
N GLU A 323 1.02 -10.90 -23.32
CA GLU A 323 0.30 -11.77 -24.27
C GLU A 323 0.50 -13.25 -23.94
N ALA A 324 1.73 -13.65 -23.62
CA ALA A 324 2.04 -15.01 -23.21
C ALA A 324 1.30 -15.40 -21.94
N PHE A 325 1.23 -14.50 -20.93
CA PHE A 325 0.55 -14.72 -19.66
C PHE A 325 -0.93 -15.02 -19.83
N SER A 326 -1.61 -14.39 -20.78
CA SER A 326 -3.05 -14.64 -21.03
C SER A 326 -3.39 -16.10 -21.32
N LYS A 327 -2.42 -16.88 -21.80
CA LYS A 327 -2.58 -18.30 -22.15
C LYS A 327 -1.65 -19.21 -21.34
N TYR A 328 -0.86 -18.63 -20.43
CA TYR A 328 0.13 -19.37 -19.67
C TYR A 328 -0.55 -20.32 -18.69
N PRO A 329 -0.30 -21.65 -18.80
CA PRO A 329 -0.92 -22.61 -17.89
C PRO A 329 -0.38 -22.41 -16.47
N ILE A 330 -1.27 -22.24 -15.50
CA ILE A 330 -0.90 -22.07 -14.10
C ILE A 330 -1.62 -23.13 -13.26
N GLU A 331 -0.85 -23.90 -12.53
CA GLU A 331 -1.34 -24.86 -11.54
C GLU A 331 -1.27 -24.22 -10.14
N VAL A 332 -2.40 -24.22 -9.43
CA VAL A 332 -2.46 -23.73 -8.03
C VAL A 332 -2.59 -24.93 -7.09
N ARG A 333 -1.69 -25.00 -6.13
CA ARG A 333 -1.69 -25.97 -5.03
C ARG A 333 -1.82 -25.23 -3.72
N VAL A 334 -2.76 -25.63 -2.90
CA VAL A 334 -2.98 -25.09 -1.56
C VAL A 334 -2.91 -26.23 -0.56
N ASN A 335 -2.18 -26.01 0.51
CA ASN A 335 -2.03 -26.96 1.59
C ASN A 335 -2.11 -26.23 2.94
N VAL A 336 -2.97 -26.69 3.83
CA VAL A 336 -3.03 -26.23 5.23
C VAL A 336 -2.09 -27.07 6.06
N GLU A 337 -0.91 -26.55 6.39
CA GLU A 337 0.08 -27.27 7.20
C GLU A 337 -0.31 -27.31 8.68
N HIS A 338 -0.83 -26.19 9.17
CA HIS A 338 -1.22 -26.07 10.56
C HIS A 338 -2.60 -25.40 10.70
N MET A 339 -3.45 -25.98 11.55
CA MET A 339 -4.68 -25.37 11.99
C MET A 339 -4.63 -25.20 13.51
N VAL A 340 -4.68 -23.94 13.95
CA VAL A 340 -4.67 -23.56 15.36
C VAL A 340 -6.10 -23.25 15.77
N TRP A 341 -6.48 -23.67 16.97
CA TRP A 341 -7.82 -23.42 17.51
C TRP A 341 -7.78 -22.22 18.44
N GLY A 342 -8.74 -21.34 18.32
CA GLY A 342 -8.98 -20.30 19.30
C GLY A 342 -9.28 -20.95 20.65
N ARG A 343 -8.67 -20.48 21.75
CA ARG A 343 -9.04 -20.93 23.09
C ARG A 343 -10.47 -20.48 23.37
N ILE A 344 -11.46 -21.35 23.14
CA ILE A 344 -12.73 -21.26 23.83
C ILE A 344 -12.41 -21.62 25.27
N TRP A 345 -12.77 -20.76 26.21
CA TRP A 345 -12.73 -21.06 27.64
C TRP A 345 -13.57 -22.33 27.83
N SER A 346 -12.92 -23.47 28.07
CA SER A 346 -13.64 -24.69 28.40
C SER A 346 -14.44 -24.43 29.67
N GLU A 347 -15.55 -25.11 29.81
CA GLU A 347 -16.39 -25.02 31.04
C GLU A 347 -15.56 -25.26 32.31
N ASP A 348 -14.48 -26.04 32.23
CA ASP A 348 -13.47 -26.21 33.28
C ASP A 348 -12.72 -24.91 33.65
N GLY A 349 -12.54 -23.99 32.70
CA GLY A 349 -11.95 -22.68 32.99
C GLY A 349 -12.90 -21.74 33.70
N LYS A 350 -14.21 -21.83 33.48
CA LYS A 350 -15.23 -21.11 34.23
C LYS A 350 -15.31 -21.61 35.68
N GLN A 351 -15.30 -22.93 35.88
CA GLN A 351 -15.30 -23.50 37.22
C GLN A 351 -14.11 -23.11 38.07
N LYS A 352 -12.87 -23.07 37.47
CA LYS A 352 -11.68 -22.61 38.17
C LYS A 352 -11.70 -21.12 38.52
N LEU A 353 -12.36 -20.28 37.76
CA LEU A 353 -12.52 -18.86 38.09
C LEU A 353 -13.57 -18.64 39.19
N GLU A 354 -14.64 -19.44 39.20
CA GLU A 354 -15.66 -19.42 40.25
C GLU A 354 -15.06 -19.94 41.57
N GLU A 355 -14.29 -21.05 41.55
CA GLU A 355 -13.60 -21.58 42.75
C GLU A 355 -12.57 -20.56 43.32
N ASN A 356 -11.79 -19.88 42.47
CA ASN A 356 -10.84 -18.87 42.96
C ASN A 356 -11.53 -17.60 43.50
N ALA A 357 -12.70 -17.22 42.96
CA ALA A 357 -13.46 -16.08 43.47
C ALA A 357 -14.12 -16.36 44.84
N TYR A 358 -14.32 -17.62 45.18
CA TYR A 358 -14.87 -18.04 46.50
C TYR A 358 -13.77 -18.18 47.59
N HIS A 359 -12.49 -18.21 47.21
CA HIS A 359 -11.37 -18.29 48.16
C HIS A 359 -10.76 -16.92 48.54
N GLU A 360 -11.19 -15.83 47.94
CA GLU A 360 -10.76 -14.47 48.25
C GLU A 360 -11.84 -13.64 49.03
N GLN A 361 -12.89 -14.26 49.54
CA GLN A 361 -13.82 -13.72 50.52
C GLN A 361 -13.61 -14.39 51.87
#